data_8d51cd18c8c0c6a573c88469df19e0de
#
_entry.id   8d51cd18c8c0c6a573c88469df19e0de
#
_cell.length_a   1.000
_cell.length_b   1.000
_cell.length_c   1.000
_cell.angle_alpha   90.00
_cell.angle_beta   90.00
_cell.angle_gamma   90.00
#
_symmetry.space_group_name_H-M   'P 1'
#
loop_
_entity.id
_entity.type
_entity.pdbx_description
1 polymer ?
#
loop_
_entity_poly.entity_id
_entity_poly.type
_entity_poly.pdbx_seq_one_letter_code
_entity_poly.pdbx_strand_id
1 'polypeptide(L)'
;MKKNKYARQVKKRCEAETLNASEKNMLAKVEQDRTLRQSLYHPIRVKAPDIPVDELIDYLQENGIGDAKLYNRLHRGLIVYVKHWERFLVWNGHHWREDDWNEAHQAIENVCENYLKAADEKQREADSFSDEEKDLRKKVQGIADKGYRRVDRLRSKTGQDDLLVMTRRTRQPLLIMPDFIDKQYYSLPCPNGVVDLRTGDLRDGRPEDYLLNACLTEYAPDMLELEDPCPETNAFLLRSMDGNQRLVDFIWRLLGYGLIRDRKEHVFIIFWGEHGRTARIP
;
A
#
# COMPACT_ATOMS: atom_id res chain seq x y z
N MET A 1 3.49 14.21 -13.61
CA MET A 1 2.93 15.55 -14.00
C MET A 1 2.23 15.59 -15.36
N LYS A 2 2.65 14.86 -16.41
CA LYS A 2 1.98 14.91 -17.75
C LYS A 2 0.58 14.26 -17.79
N LYS A 3 0.32 13.15 -17.08
CA LYS A 3 -0.99 12.47 -17.04
C LYS A 3 -2.12 13.33 -16.42
N ASN A 4 -1.79 14.15 -15.41
CA ASN A 4 -2.78 15.00 -14.73
C ASN A 4 -3.22 16.21 -15.57
N LYS A 5 -2.36 16.66 -16.49
CA LYS A 5 -2.68 17.75 -17.42
C LYS A 5 -3.63 17.30 -18.54
N TYR A 6 -3.45 16.04 -18.98
CA TYR A 6 -4.32 15.42 -20.00
C TYR A 6 -5.73 15.15 -19.43
N ALA A 7 -5.83 14.58 -18.25
CA ALA A 7 -7.11 14.35 -17.57
C ALA A 7 -7.90 15.65 -17.31
N ARG A 8 -7.21 16.76 -16.97
CA ARG A 8 -7.86 18.08 -16.83
C ARG A 8 -8.32 18.67 -18.16
N GLN A 9 -7.56 18.46 -19.25
CA GLN A 9 -7.95 18.89 -20.59
C GLN A 9 -9.14 18.09 -21.12
N VAL A 10 -9.17 16.77 -20.87
CA VAL A 10 -10.28 15.90 -21.27
C VAL A 10 -11.53 16.23 -20.46
N LYS A 11 -11.41 16.51 -19.15
CA LYS A 11 -12.56 16.96 -18.31
C LYS A 11 -13.16 18.29 -18.81
N LYS A 12 -12.32 19.23 -19.25
CA LYS A 12 -12.80 20.49 -19.86
C LYS A 12 -13.46 20.29 -21.23
N ARG A 13 -13.06 19.25 -21.99
CA ARG A 13 -13.72 18.88 -23.24
C ARG A 13 -15.02 18.10 -23.03
N CYS A 14 -15.16 17.34 -21.94
CA CYS A 14 -16.43 16.67 -21.59
C CYS A 14 -17.58 17.63 -21.28
N GLU A 15 -17.24 18.84 -20.81
CA GLU A 15 -18.24 19.91 -20.61
C GLU A 15 -18.73 20.52 -21.93
N ALA A 16 -18.13 20.15 -23.05
CA ALA A 16 -18.49 20.57 -24.41
C ALA A 16 -18.83 19.36 -25.29
N GLU A 17 -19.96 18.74 -25.15
CA GLU A 17 -20.74 17.77 -25.96
C GLU A 17 -20.10 17.06 -27.20
N THR A 18 -18.78 16.98 -27.36
CA THR A 18 -18.10 16.53 -28.61
C THR A 18 -17.02 15.47 -28.44
N LEU A 19 -17.21 14.51 -27.49
CA LEU A 19 -16.27 13.36 -27.40
C LEU A 19 -16.65 12.28 -28.40
N ASN A 20 -15.66 11.79 -29.16
CA ASN A 20 -15.82 10.62 -30.01
C ASN A 20 -15.90 9.31 -29.18
N ALA A 21 -16.33 8.21 -29.79
CA ALA A 21 -16.53 6.93 -29.12
C ALA A 21 -15.25 6.38 -28.45
N SER A 22 -14.08 6.63 -29.02
CA SER A 22 -12.78 6.21 -28.46
C SER A 22 -12.40 6.99 -27.20
N GLU A 23 -12.68 8.29 -27.19
CA GLU A 23 -12.45 9.16 -26.02
C GLU A 23 -13.41 8.82 -24.87
N LYS A 24 -14.68 8.49 -25.19
CA LYS A 24 -15.65 8.01 -24.19
C LYS A 24 -15.23 6.70 -23.56
N ASN A 25 -14.75 5.74 -24.36
CA ASN A 25 -14.24 4.46 -23.84
C ASN A 25 -12.99 4.65 -22.98
N MET A 26 -12.10 5.57 -23.34
CA MET A 26 -10.91 5.84 -22.54
C MET A 26 -11.26 6.52 -21.20
N LEU A 27 -12.25 7.41 -21.18
CA LEU A 27 -12.78 8.03 -19.96
C LEU A 27 -13.47 7.02 -19.05
N ALA A 28 -14.32 6.15 -19.63
CA ALA A 28 -14.98 5.08 -18.87
C ALA A 28 -13.95 4.15 -18.21
N LYS A 29 -12.88 3.81 -18.93
CA LYS A 29 -11.79 2.98 -18.42
C LYS A 29 -11.01 3.70 -17.29
N VAL A 30 -10.74 5.00 -17.42
CA VAL A 30 -10.10 5.80 -16.37
C VAL A 30 -11.01 5.94 -15.13
N GLU A 31 -12.30 6.08 -15.33
CA GLU A 31 -13.30 6.16 -14.26
C GLU A 31 -13.48 4.82 -13.55
N GLN A 32 -13.47 3.72 -14.29
CA GLN A 32 -13.50 2.35 -13.78
C GLN A 32 -12.22 2.04 -12.99
N ASP A 33 -11.03 2.40 -13.48
CA ASP A 33 -9.76 2.30 -12.74
C ASP A 33 -9.78 3.12 -11.45
N ARG A 34 -10.38 4.31 -11.48
CA ARG A 34 -10.50 5.18 -10.30
C ARG A 34 -11.45 4.59 -9.27
N THR A 35 -12.60 4.06 -9.70
CA THR A 35 -13.57 3.41 -8.82
C THR A 35 -13.00 2.14 -8.22
N LEU A 36 -12.27 1.34 -9.00
CA LEU A 36 -11.57 0.16 -8.53
C LEU A 36 -10.50 0.52 -7.50
N ARG A 37 -9.69 1.56 -7.74
CA ARG A 37 -8.71 2.07 -6.77
C ARG A 37 -9.36 2.60 -5.50
N GLN A 38 -10.52 3.25 -5.59
CA GLN A 38 -11.28 3.71 -4.42
C GLN A 38 -11.86 2.54 -3.63
N SER A 39 -12.33 1.47 -4.29
CA SER A 39 -12.82 0.27 -3.60
C SER A 39 -11.71 -0.52 -2.91
N LEU A 40 -10.46 -0.39 -3.38
CA LEU A 40 -9.26 -0.98 -2.78
C LEU A 40 -8.66 -0.09 -1.66
N TYR A 41 -9.21 1.10 -1.44
CA TYR A 41 -8.78 1.97 -0.36
C TYR A 41 -9.32 1.47 0.97
N HIS A 42 -8.50 0.77 1.70
CA HIS A 42 -8.73 0.49 3.10
C HIS A 42 -7.76 1.34 3.91
N PRO A 43 -8.26 2.39 4.62
CA PRO A 43 -7.39 3.17 5.49
C PRO A 43 -6.69 2.24 6.47
N ILE A 44 -5.41 2.50 6.75
CA ILE A 44 -4.62 1.71 7.71
C ILE A 44 -5.35 1.76 9.06
N ARG A 45 -6.17 0.77 9.35
CA ARG A 45 -6.77 0.58 10.68
C ARG A 45 -5.83 -0.23 11.53
N VAL A 46 -4.82 0.42 12.09
CA VAL A 46 -3.97 -0.21 13.08
C VAL A 46 -4.56 0.03 14.43
N LYS A 47 -4.76 -1.04 15.18
CA LYS A 47 -4.84 -0.92 16.62
C LYS A 47 -3.44 -0.54 17.08
N ALA A 48 -3.20 0.76 17.26
CA ALA A 48 -1.94 1.25 17.77
C ALA A 48 -1.57 0.48 19.05
N PRO A 49 -0.33 0.02 19.19
CA PRO A 49 0.10 -0.60 20.43
C PRO A 49 -0.13 0.38 21.56
N ASP A 50 -0.67 -0.09 22.68
CA ASP A 50 -0.80 0.73 23.89
C ASP A 50 0.60 0.97 24.46
N ILE A 51 1.07 2.21 24.33
CA ILE A 51 2.41 2.61 24.80
C ILE A 51 2.26 3.26 26.16
N PRO A 52 3.03 2.83 27.18
CA PRO A 52 3.02 3.44 28.51
C PRO A 52 3.37 4.92 28.45
N VAL A 53 2.70 5.73 29.28
CA VAL A 53 2.89 7.19 29.30
C VAL A 53 4.33 7.59 29.58
N ASP A 54 5.02 6.90 30.48
CA ASP A 54 6.42 7.20 30.78
C ASP A 54 7.32 7.02 29.58
N GLU A 55 7.08 5.99 28.75
CA GLU A 55 7.81 5.77 27.51
C GLU A 55 7.49 6.84 26.45
N LEU A 56 6.25 7.32 26.39
CA LEU A 56 5.86 8.46 25.54
C LEU A 56 6.59 9.74 25.95
N ILE A 57 6.78 9.94 27.25
CA ILE A 57 7.55 11.08 27.78
C ILE A 57 9.02 10.97 27.39
N ASP A 58 9.61 9.78 27.42
CA ASP A 58 10.99 9.57 26.97
C ASP A 58 11.15 9.96 25.49
N TYR A 59 10.23 9.51 24.63
CA TYR A 59 10.23 9.96 23.22
C TYR A 59 10.08 11.49 23.11
N LEU A 60 9.19 12.09 23.89
CA LEU A 60 8.98 13.54 23.89
C LEU A 60 10.25 14.31 24.32
N GLN A 61 11.04 13.74 25.22
CA GLN A 61 12.31 14.35 25.68
C GLN A 61 13.40 14.29 24.61
N GLU A 62 13.44 13.27 23.78
CA GLU A 62 14.38 13.13 22.67
C GLU A 62 14.10 14.05 21.48
N ASN A 63 13.08 14.87 21.54
CA ASN A 63 12.68 15.82 20.52
C ASN A 63 12.38 15.14 19.15
N GLY A 64 12.81 15.70 18.01
CA GLY A 64 12.51 15.20 16.69
C GLY A 64 12.99 13.77 16.41
N ILE A 65 14.05 13.31 17.10
CA ILE A 65 14.48 11.91 17.02
C ILE A 65 13.49 11.00 17.75
N GLY A 66 12.99 11.42 18.91
CA GLY A 66 11.95 10.69 19.64
C GLY A 66 10.65 10.61 18.87
N ASP A 67 10.22 11.71 18.23
CA ASP A 67 9.04 11.74 17.36
C ASP A 67 9.16 10.68 16.26
N ALA A 68 10.33 10.61 15.60
CA ALA A 68 10.59 9.66 14.53
C ALA A 68 10.66 8.20 15.03
N LYS A 69 11.24 7.97 16.22
CA LYS A 69 11.25 6.63 16.83
C LYS A 69 9.83 6.15 17.16
N LEU A 70 9.01 7.03 17.74
CA LEU A 70 7.61 6.74 18.05
C LEU A 70 6.83 6.43 16.77
N TYR A 71 6.95 7.27 15.73
CA TYR A 71 6.33 7.03 14.43
C TYR A 71 6.75 5.68 13.86
N ASN A 72 8.06 5.37 13.85
CA ASN A 72 8.58 4.12 13.32
C ASN A 72 8.05 2.90 14.09
N ARG A 73 7.90 3.02 15.41
CA ARG A 73 7.33 1.95 16.25
C ARG A 73 5.85 1.71 15.93
N LEU A 74 5.09 2.77 15.81
CA LEU A 74 3.64 2.70 15.52
C LEU A 74 3.35 2.12 14.12
N HIS A 75 4.21 2.38 13.14
CA HIS A 75 3.90 2.08 11.73
C HIS A 75 4.84 1.05 11.09
N ARG A 76 5.66 0.37 11.90
CA ARG A 76 6.51 -0.73 11.40
C ARG A 76 5.65 -1.87 10.82
N GLY A 77 5.99 -2.31 9.62
CA GLY A 77 5.20 -3.31 8.88
C GLY A 77 3.96 -2.76 8.17
N LEU A 78 3.71 -1.45 8.26
CA LEU A 78 2.54 -0.80 7.67
C LEU A 78 2.93 0.29 6.68
N ILE A 79 4.02 1.00 6.96
CA ILE A 79 4.56 2.07 6.13
C ILE A 79 6.05 1.82 5.96
N VAL A 80 6.55 1.96 4.74
CA VAL A 80 7.97 1.89 4.42
C VAL A 80 8.33 2.88 3.34
N TYR A 81 9.51 3.47 3.42
CA TYR A 81 10.04 4.37 2.40
C TYR A 81 11.04 3.65 1.51
N VAL A 82 10.86 3.72 0.20
CA VAL A 82 11.80 3.16 -0.78
C VAL A 82 12.78 4.24 -1.21
N LYS A 83 14.04 4.09 -0.82
CA LYS A 83 15.04 5.15 -0.92
C LYS A 83 15.26 5.68 -2.34
N HIS A 84 15.43 4.81 -3.32
CA HIS A 84 15.74 5.21 -4.70
C HIS A 84 14.52 5.65 -5.49
N TRP A 85 13.31 5.26 -5.05
CA TRP A 85 12.07 5.70 -5.67
C TRP A 85 11.53 6.99 -5.06
N GLU A 86 12.10 7.38 -3.90
CA GLU A 86 11.67 8.55 -3.13
C GLU A 86 10.16 8.53 -2.80
N ARG A 87 9.63 7.32 -2.52
CA ARG A 87 8.19 7.09 -2.28
C ARG A 87 7.98 6.27 -1.03
N PHE A 88 6.84 6.53 -0.40
CA PHE A 88 6.30 5.65 0.62
C PHE A 88 5.48 4.54 -0.01
N LEU A 89 5.57 3.36 0.58
CA LEU A 89 4.68 2.25 0.35
C LEU A 89 3.88 2.00 1.62
N VAL A 90 2.65 1.54 1.43
CA VAL A 90 1.69 1.29 2.49
C VAL A 90 1.21 -0.15 2.36
N TRP A 91 1.14 -0.84 3.48
CA TRP A 91 0.66 -2.22 3.58
C TRP A 91 -0.86 -2.27 3.54
N ASN A 92 -1.45 -3.11 2.67
CA ASN A 92 -2.90 -3.26 2.55
C ASN A 92 -3.46 -4.60 3.05
N GLY A 93 -2.64 -5.39 3.77
CA GLY A 93 -3.01 -6.69 4.30
C GLY A 93 -2.29 -7.87 3.63
N HIS A 94 -2.08 -7.84 2.32
CA HIS A 94 -1.45 -8.93 1.59
C HIS A 94 -0.29 -8.51 0.70
N HIS A 95 -0.20 -7.24 0.35
CA HIS A 95 0.90 -6.67 -0.43
C HIS A 95 1.11 -5.20 -0.10
N TRP A 96 2.24 -4.67 -0.53
CA TRP A 96 2.54 -3.24 -0.46
C TRP A 96 1.95 -2.52 -1.67
N ARG A 97 1.51 -1.28 -1.48
CA ARG A 97 1.07 -0.38 -2.56
C ARG A 97 1.73 0.99 -2.43
N GLU A 98 1.80 1.75 -3.51
CA GLU A 98 2.25 3.14 -3.44
C GLU A 98 1.29 3.97 -2.56
N ASP A 99 1.84 4.92 -1.82
CA ASP A 99 1.09 5.86 -1.00
C ASP A 99 0.51 6.99 -1.86
N ASP A 100 -0.53 6.67 -2.62
CA ASP A 100 -1.23 7.63 -3.49
C ASP A 100 -2.09 8.64 -2.70
N TRP A 101 -2.39 8.35 -1.43
CA TRP A 101 -3.32 9.10 -0.58
C TRP A 101 -2.65 9.91 0.53
N ASN A 102 -1.32 9.95 0.55
CA ASN A 102 -0.53 10.57 1.62
C ASN A 102 -0.83 9.98 3.02
N GLU A 103 -1.03 8.68 3.09
CA GLU A 103 -1.33 7.98 4.35
C GLU A 103 -0.16 8.05 5.33
N ALA A 104 1.08 8.10 4.83
CA ALA A 104 2.26 8.33 5.65
C ALA A 104 2.18 9.69 6.38
N HIS A 105 1.63 10.74 5.75
CA HIS A 105 1.39 12.02 6.40
C HIS A 105 0.21 11.95 7.37
N GLN A 106 -0.88 11.30 6.99
CA GLN A 106 -2.06 11.13 7.86
C GLN A 106 -1.73 10.35 9.13
N ALA A 107 -0.83 9.38 9.03
CA ALA A 107 -0.36 8.55 10.14
C ALA A 107 0.40 9.34 11.23
N ILE A 108 0.84 10.57 10.94
CA ILE A 108 1.43 11.47 11.94
C ILE A 108 0.45 11.79 13.06
N GLU A 109 -0.85 11.81 12.77
CA GLU A 109 -1.87 12.04 13.79
C GLU A 109 -1.83 10.97 14.90
N ASN A 110 -1.45 9.74 14.60
CA ASN A 110 -1.29 8.70 15.62
C ASN A 110 -0.19 9.07 16.64
N VAL A 111 0.88 9.75 16.19
CA VAL A 111 1.93 10.28 17.09
C VAL A 111 1.37 11.41 17.94
N CYS A 112 0.60 12.31 17.33
CA CYS A 112 -0.05 13.42 18.01
C CYS A 112 -1.02 12.92 19.09
N GLU A 113 -1.85 11.94 18.79
CA GLU A 113 -2.80 11.32 19.73
C GLU A 113 -2.10 10.70 20.92
N ASN A 114 -0.98 9.98 20.72
CA ASN A 114 -0.19 9.41 21.80
C ASN A 114 0.42 10.50 22.69
N TYR A 115 0.95 11.59 22.11
CA TYR A 115 1.47 12.70 22.90
C TYR A 115 0.38 13.47 23.62
N LEU A 116 -0.82 13.62 23.05
CA LEU A 116 -1.97 14.22 23.73
C LEU A 116 -2.37 13.36 24.94
N LYS A 117 -2.47 12.02 24.76
CA LYS A 117 -2.75 11.10 25.87
C LYS A 117 -1.76 11.30 27.03
N ALA A 118 -0.47 11.38 26.73
CA ALA A 118 0.57 11.59 27.74
C ALA A 118 0.49 12.99 28.38
N ALA A 119 0.24 14.03 27.58
CA ALA A 119 0.09 15.40 28.07
C ALA A 119 -1.14 15.55 28.97
N ASP A 120 -2.27 15.00 28.58
CA ASP A 120 -3.52 15.04 29.37
C ASP A 120 -3.38 14.28 30.69
N GLU A 121 -2.63 13.18 30.72
CA GLU A 121 -2.37 12.44 31.94
C GLU A 121 -1.48 13.26 32.89
N LYS A 122 -0.40 13.88 32.36
CA LYS A 122 0.47 14.74 33.18
C LYS A 122 -0.22 16.03 33.61
N GLN A 123 -1.15 16.56 32.81
CA GLN A 123 -1.99 17.69 33.23
C GLN A 123 -2.84 17.31 34.44
N ARG A 124 -3.53 16.17 34.40
CA ARG A 124 -4.34 15.66 35.52
C ARG A 124 -3.51 15.40 36.77
N GLU A 125 -2.29 14.85 36.59
CA GLU A 125 -1.34 14.67 37.67
C GLU A 125 -0.95 16.04 38.29
N ALA A 126 -0.63 17.04 37.47
CA ALA A 126 -0.30 18.38 37.94
C ALA A 126 -1.46 19.05 38.67
N ASP A 127 -2.69 18.83 38.25
CA ASP A 127 -3.90 19.38 38.88
C ASP A 127 -4.24 18.71 40.21
N SER A 128 -3.71 17.50 40.47
CA SER A 128 -3.91 16.78 41.72
C SER A 128 -2.99 17.23 42.87
N PHE A 129 -1.90 17.95 42.59
CA PHE A 129 -0.98 18.45 43.60
C PHE A 129 -1.57 19.58 44.44
N SER A 130 -1.27 19.53 45.73
CA SER A 130 -1.65 20.56 46.69
C SER A 130 -0.82 21.87 46.53
N ASP A 131 -1.26 22.94 47.20
CA ASP A 131 -0.54 24.21 47.15
C ASP A 131 0.84 24.15 47.77
N GLU A 132 1.11 23.15 48.64
CA GLU A 132 2.43 22.91 49.27
C GLU A 132 3.42 22.28 48.27
N GLU A 133 2.95 21.61 47.23
CA GLU A 133 3.74 20.87 46.23
C GLU A 133 3.99 21.66 44.92
N LYS A 134 4.03 22.98 45.02
CA LYS A 134 4.13 23.90 43.86
C LYS A 134 5.27 23.58 42.89
N ASP A 135 6.42 23.14 43.42
CA ASP A 135 7.58 22.84 42.58
C ASP A 135 7.39 21.54 41.78
N LEU A 136 6.77 20.52 42.38
CA LEU A 136 6.41 19.28 41.66
C LEU A 136 5.34 19.55 40.64
N ARG A 137 4.28 20.26 40.99
CA ARG A 137 3.22 20.71 40.09
C ARG A 137 3.80 21.41 38.86
N LYS A 138 4.72 22.38 39.07
CA LYS A 138 5.34 23.14 37.96
C LYS A 138 6.19 22.24 37.06
N LYS A 139 6.90 21.24 37.58
CA LYS A 139 7.68 20.28 36.80
C LYS A 139 6.75 19.42 35.90
N VAL A 140 5.71 18.85 36.50
CA VAL A 140 4.77 17.97 35.80
C VAL A 140 3.98 18.76 34.74
N GLN A 141 3.53 19.97 35.11
CA GLN A 141 2.89 20.90 34.16
C GLN A 141 3.80 21.21 32.98
N GLY A 142 5.10 21.42 33.21
CA GLY A 142 6.06 21.67 32.14
C GLY A 142 6.20 20.51 31.13
N ILE A 143 5.98 19.26 31.58
CA ILE A 143 5.94 18.08 30.70
C ILE A 143 4.66 18.12 29.83
N ALA A 144 3.50 18.37 30.43
CA ALA A 144 2.23 18.50 29.72
C ALA A 144 2.32 19.60 28.64
N ASP A 145 2.79 20.80 29.03
CA ASP A 145 2.96 21.94 28.11
C ASP A 145 3.91 21.61 26.93
N LYS A 146 4.96 20.82 27.21
CA LYS A 146 5.88 20.35 26.16
C LYS A 146 5.16 19.43 25.19
N GLY A 147 4.30 18.54 25.67
CA GLY A 147 3.49 17.63 24.86
C GLY A 147 2.55 18.39 23.92
N TYR A 148 1.76 19.33 24.45
CA TYR A 148 0.83 20.15 23.66
C TYR A 148 1.57 20.94 22.58
N ARG A 149 2.65 21.64 22.93
CA ARG A 149 3.47 22.38 21.94
C ARG A 149 4.08 21.47 20.88
N ARG A 150 4.41 20.21 21.23
CA ARG A 150 4.92 19.24 20.27
C ARG A 150 3.86 18.86 19.27
N VAL A 151 2.63 18.61 19.70
CA VAL A 151 1.49 18.30 18.83
C VAL A 151 1.20 19.44 17.87
N ASP A 152 1.15 20.69 18.36
CA ASP A 152 0.95 21.86 17.51
C ASP A 152 2.02 21.96 16.41
N ARG A 153 3.29 21.69 16.76
CA ARG A 153 4.37 21.66 15.79
C ARG A 153 4.20 20.54 14.78
N LEU A 154 3.87 19.32 15.21
CA LEU A 154 3.72 18.15 14.32
C LEU A 154 2.54 18.29 13.37
N ARG A 155 1.50 19.04 13.75
CA ARG A 155 0.36 19.34 12.88
C ARG A 155 0.67 20.43 11.84
N SER A 156 1.79 21.16 11.98
CA SER A 156 2.24 22.11 10.95
C SER A 156 2.85 21.39 9.75
N LYS A 157 2.77 21.98 8.54
CA LYS A 157 3.38 21.43 7.33
C LYS A 157 4.86 21.09 7.53
N THR A 158 5.64 22.05 8.03
CA THR A 158 7.07 21.85 8.28
C THR A 158 7.35 20.74 9.28
N GLY A 159 6.54 20.64 10.35
CA GLY A 159 6.68 19.58 11.34
C GLY A 159 6.41 18.20 10.79
N GLN A 160 5.42 18.06 9.90
CA GLN A 160 5.11 16.82 9.20
C GLN A 160 6.25 16.40 8.27
N ASP A 161 6.72 17.31 7.41
CA ASP A 161 7.81 17.05 6.47
C ASP A 161 9.10 16.66 7.21
N ASP A 162 9.46 17.40 8.29
CA ASP A 162 10.62 17.13 9.13
C ASP A 162 10.52 15.72 9.77
N LEU A 163 9.36 15.39 10.34
CA LEU A 163 9.15 14.08 10.96
C LEU A 163 9.36 12.94 9.94
N LEU A 164 8.72 13.00 8.78
CA LEU A 164 8.86 11.96 7.75
C LEU A 164 10.29 11.86 7.21
N VAL A 165 11.05 12.94 7.17
CA VAL A 165 12.48 12.89 6.85
C VAL A 165 13.27 12.20 7.97
N MET A 166 12.94 12.47 9.22
CA MET A 166 13.63 11.87 10.39
C MET A 166 13.35 10.38 10.55
N THR A 167 12.16 9.88 10.18
CA THR A 167 11.82 8.44 10.22
C THR A 167 12.80 7.56 9.46
N ARG A 168 13.42 8.09 8.42
CA ARG A 168 14.40 7.43 7.55
C ARG A 168 15.84 7.49 8.10
N ARG A 169 16.10 8.30 9.14
CA ARG A 169 17.43 8.61 9.70
C ARG A 169 17.67 8.04 11.07
N THR A 170 16.68 7.36 11.66
CA THR A 170 16.82 6.69 12.96
C THR A 170 17.68 5.42 12.84
N ARG A 171 18.09 4.84 13.97
CA ARG A 171 18.81 3.54 13.98
C ARG A 171 18.00 2.38 13.41
N GLN A 172 16.67 2.45 13.53
CA GLN A 172 15.73 1.49 12.96
C GLN A 172 14.78 2.21 11.99
N PRO A 173 15.27 2.60 10.82
CA PRO A 173 14.50 3.41 9.89
C PRO A 173 13.35 2.64 9.26
N LEU A 174 12.30 3.37 8.87
CA LEU A 174 11.28 2.87 7.95
C LEU A 174 11.78 3.05 6.51
N LEU A 175 12.83 2.32 6.16
CA LEU A 175 13.52 2.47 4.88
C LEU A 175 13.89 1.11 4.32
N ILE A 176 13.64 0.92 3.04
CA ILE A 176 14.03 -0.26 2.28
C ILE A 176 14.69 0.15 0.95
N MET A 177 15.53 -0.72 0.43
CA MET A 177 16.10 -0.58 -0.90
C MET A 177 15.23 -1.32 -1.92
N PRO A 178 15.12 -0.83 -3.17
CA PRO A 178 14.32 -1.47 -4.21
C PRO A 178 14.64 -2.95 -4.43
N ASP A 179 15.89 -3.32 -4.18
CA ASP A 179 16.39 -4.69 -4.37
C ASP A 179 15.71 -5.73 -3.47
N PHE A 180 15.00 -5.32 -2.43
CA PHE A 180 14.24 -6.22 -1.56
C PHE A 180 12.81 -6.44 -2.05
N ILE A 181 12.32 -5.60 -2.96
CA ILE A 181 10.94 -5.65 -3.44
C ILE A 181 10.78 -6.75 -4.49
N ASP A 182 9.67 -7.51 -4.37
CA ASP A 182 9.26 -8.55 -5.32
C ASP A 182 10.31 -9.66 -5.56
N LYS A 183 11.11 -10.03 -4.55
CA LYS A 183 12.11 -11.11 -4.65
C LYS A 183 11.53 -12.51 -4.50
N GLN A 184 10.32 -12.63 -4.02
CA GLN A 184 9.63 -13.93 -3.93
C GLN A 184 8.93 -14.24 -5.26
N TYR A 185 9.68 -14.79 -6.21
CA TYR A 185 9.25 -14.96 -7.61
C TYR A 185 7.99 -15.82 -7.79
N TYR A 186 7.72 -16.73 -6.86
CA TYR A 186 6.59 -17.65 -6.89
C TYR A 186 5.43 -17.24 -5.97
N SER A 187 5.50 -16.11 -5.32
CA SER A 187 4.46 -15.60 -4.45
C SER A 187 3.60 -14.58 -5.19
N LEU A 188 2.32 -14.89 -5.38
CA LEU A 188 1.35 -14.03 -6.05
C LEU A 188 0.35 -13.49 -5.01
N PRO A 189 0.41 -12.19 -4.65
CA PRO A 189 -0.62 -11.58 -3.83
C PRO A 189 -1.93 -11.47 -4.59
N CYS A 190 -3.01 -11.88 -3.91
CA CYS A 190 -4.39 -11.75 -4.32
C CYS A 190 -5.17 -10.97 -3.24
N PRO A 191 -6.41 -10.51 -3.48
CA PRO A 191 -7.21 -9.81 -2.48
C PRO A 191 -7.46 -10.63 -1.20
N ASN A 192 -7.50 -11.95 -1.30
CA ASN A 192 -7.78 -12.86 -0.19
C ASN A 192 -6.53 -13.58 0.38
N GLY A 193 -5.32 -13.19 -0.04
CA GLY A 193 -4.07 -13.78 0.49
C GLY A 193 -2.92 -13.76 -0.49
N VAL A 194 -1.91 -14.57 -0.21
CA VAL A 194 -0.73 -14.79 -1.08
C VAL A 194 -0.68 -16.25 -1.49
N VAL A 195 -0.69 -16.49 -2.79
CA VAL A 195 -0.63 -17.83 -3.37
C VAL A 195 0.83 -18.21 -3.64
N ASP A 196 1.26 -19.40 -3.19
CA ASP A 196 2.50 -20.00 -3.70
C ASP A 196 2.20 -20.69 -5.03
N LEU A 197 2.71 -20.14 -6.12
CA LEU A 197 2.47 -20.63 -7.49
C LEU A 197 3.04 -22.03 -7.77
N ARG A 198 3.85 -22.59 -6.87
CA ARG A 198 4.40 -23.95 -7.00
C ARG A 198 3.48 -25.00 -6.41
N THR A 199 2.78 -24.68 -5.33
CA THR A 199 1.93 -25.61 -4.58
C THR A 199 0.45 -25.33 -4.74
N GLY A 200 0.06 -24.09 -5.07
CA GLY A 200 -1.31 -23.62 -5.07
C GLY A 200 -1.82 -23.24 -3.67
N ASP A 201 -0.97 -23.27 -2.65
CA ASP A 201 -1.38 -22.96 -1.28
C ASP A 201 -1.64 -21.45 -1.13
N LEU A 202 -2.75 -21.12 -0.48
CA LEU A 202 -3.11 -19.76 -0.08
C LEU A 202 -2.70 -19.52 1.37
N ARG A 203 -1.99 -18.43 1.63
CA ARG A 203 -1.63 -17.98 2.98
C ARG A 203 -1.90 -16.50 3.18
N ASP A 204 -1.92 -16.06 4.41
CA ASP A 204 -1.93 -14.64 4.73
C ASP A 204 -0.67 -13.92 4.22
N GLY A 205 -0.82 -12.69 3.80
CA GLY A 205 0.29 -11.83 3.44
C GLY A 205 1.11 -11.45 4.66
N ARG A 206 2.41 -11.20 4.44
CA ARG A 206 3.34 -10.72 5.48
C ARG A 206 4.06 -9.48 4.97
N PRO A 207 4.14 -8.41 5.78
CA PRO A 207 4.86 -7.20 5.37
C PRO A 207 6.32 -7.46 4.95
N GLU A 208 6.95 -8.44 5.56
CA GLU A 208 8.35 -8.84 5.31
C GLU A 208 8.56 -9.50 3.94
N ASP A 209 7.48 -9.92 3.28
CA ASP A 209 7.54 -10.48 1.92
C ASP A 209 7.87 -9.40 0.88
N TYR A 210 7.62 -8.14 1.18
CA TYR A 210 7.82 -6.97 0.30
C TYR A 210 7.26 -7.15 -1.12
N LEU A 211 6.08 -7.75 -1.22
CA LEU A 211 5.37 -7.96 -2.48
C LEU A 211 4.63 -6.67 -2.85
N LEU A 212 4.88 -6.14 -4.06
CA LEU A 212 4.25 -4.91 -4.56
C LEU A 212 3.23 -5.19 -5.66
N ASN A 213 3.60 -6.06 -6.62
CA ASN A 213 2.71 -6.40 -7.71
C ASN A 213 1.70 -7.46 -7.28
N ALA A 214 0.42 -7.16 -7.36
CA ALA A 214 -0.67 -8.03 -6.94
C ALA A 214 -1.65 -8.31 -8.10
N CYS A 215 -2.28 -9.48 -8.04
CA CYS A 215 -3.45 -9.79 -8.85
C CYS A 215 -4.67 -9.08 -8.23
N LEU A 216 -5.61 -8.62 -9.06
CA LEU A 216 -6.84 -7.99 -8.60
C LEU A 216 -7.99 -8.99 -8.42
N THR A 217 -7.74 -10.26 -8.74
CA THR A 217 -8.73 -11.36 -8.65
C THR A 217 -8.45 -12.20 -7.42
N GLU A 218 -9.49 -12.53 -6.67
CA GLU A 218 -9.39 -13.48 -5.57
C GLU A 218 -9.00 -14.87 -6.08
N TYR A 219 -8.14 -15.54 -5.32
CA TYR A 219 -7.78 -16.91 -5.60
C TYR A 219 -8.85 -17.85 -5.03
N ALA A 220 -9.33 -18.75 -5.88
CA ALA A 220 -10.36 -19.73 -5.53
C ALA A 220 -9.77 -21.16 -5.58
N PRO A 221 -9.22 -21.69 -4.48
CA PRO A 221 -8.59 -23.00 -4.45
C PRO A 221 -9.57 -24.14 -4.82
N ASP A 222 -10.85 -24.01 -4.49
CA ASP A 222 -11.88 -25.00 -4.80
C ASP A 222 -12.04 -25.22 -6.32
N MET A 223 -11.69 -24.23 -7.12
CA MET A 223 -11.71 -24.37 -8.59
C MET A 223 -10.68 -25.38 -9.10
N LEU A 224 -9.61 -25.67 -8.34
CA LEU A 224 -8.59 -26.66 -8.73
C LEU A 224 -9.10 -28.10 -8.63
N GLU A 225 -10.17 -28.34 -7.88
CA GLU A 225 -10.80 -29.67 -7.72
C GLU A 225 -11.76 -30.00 -8.88
N LEU A 226 -12.07 -29.01 -9.72
CA LEU A 226 -12.95 -29.19 -10.88
C LEU A 226 -12.19 -29.85 -12.03
N GLU A 227 -12.84 -30.77 -12.74
CA GLU A 227 -12.29 -31.41 -13.95
C GLU A 227 -11.98 -30.37 -15.05
N ASP A 228 -12.83 -29.37 -15.20
CA ASP A 228 -12.61 -28.19 -16.04
C ASP A 228 -12.98 -26.91 -15.29
N PRO A 229 -12.01 -26.20 -14.71
CA PRO A 229 -12.26 -24.97 -13.95
C PRO A 229 -12.65 -23.77 -14.84
N CYS A 230 -12.40 -23.83 -16.14
CA CYS A 230 -12.62 -22.72 -17.06
C CYS A 230 -13.24 -23.18 -18.39
N PRO A 231 -14.44 -23.80 -18.39
CA PRO A 231 -14.99 -24.47 -19.59
C PRO A 231 -15.21 -23.52 -20.78
N GLU A 232 -15.67 -22.31 -20.52
CA GLU A 232 -15.86 -21.32 -21.60
C GLU A 232 -14.54 -20.87 -22.23
N THR A 233 -13.51 -20.64 -21.40
CA THR A 233 -12.18 -20.25 -21.87
C THR A 233 -11.52 -21.41 -22.63
N ASN A 234 -11.63 -22.64 -22.12
CA ASN A 234 -11.11 -23.82 -22.80
C ASN A 234 -11.79 -24.04 -24.15
N ALA A 235 -13.11 -23.93 -24.23
CA ALA A 235 -13.87 -24.04 -25.47
C ALA A 235 -13.48 -22.92 -26.47
N PHE A 236 -13.25 -21.70 -25.99
CA PHE A 236 -12.79 -20.58 -26.82
C PHE A 236 -11.38 -20.85 -27.37
N LEU A 237 -10.43 -21.24 -26.50
CA LEU A 237 -9.06 -21.54 -26.91
C LEU A 237 -9.03 -22.71 -27.92
N LEU A 238 -9.77 -23.77 -27.67
CA LEU A 238 -9.81 -24.93 -28.53
C LEU A 238 -10.35 -24.57 -29.94
N ARG A 239 -11.40 -23.75 -30.02
CA ARG A 239 -11.92 -23.24 -31.29
C ARG A 239 -10.90 -22.33 -31.99
N SER A 240 -10.22 -21.46 -31.25
CA SER A 240 -9.23 -20.53 -31.77
C SER A 240 -7.97 -21.23 -32.31
N MET A 241 -7.67 -22.42 -31.77
CA MET A 241 -6.52 -23.25 -32.13
C MET A 241 -6.90 -24.41 -33.07
N ASP A 242 -8.05 -24.31 -33.75
CA ASP A 242 -8.56 -25.31 -34.72
C ASP A 242 -8.60 -26.74 -34.15
N GLY A 243 -9.03 -26.88 -32.89
CA GLY A 243 -9.13 -28.14 -32.17
C GLY A 243 -7.79 -28.72 -31.67
N ASN A 244 -6.69 -27.98 -31.79
CA ASN A 244 -5.38 -28.47 -31.39
C ASN A 244 -5.14 -28.33 -29.88
N GLN A 245 -5.42 -29.40 -29.11
CA GLN A 245 -5.26 -29.43 -27.66
C GLN A 245 -3.82 -29.09 -27.22
N ARG A 246 -2.78 -29.51 -27.97
CA ARG A 246 -1.39 -29.21 -27.59
C ARG A 246 -1.07 -27.72 -27.60
N LEU A 247 -1.69 -26.95 -28.51
CA LEU A 247 -1.55 -25.48 -28.52
C LEU A 247 -2.32 -24.85 -27.35
N VAL A 248 -3.49 -25.36 -27.01
CA VAL A 248 -4.22 -24.91 -25.82
C VAL A 248 -3.41 -25.15 -24.54
N ASP A 249 -2.83 -26.34 -24.38
CA ASP A 249 -1.96 -26.66 -23.23
C ASP A 249 -0.70 -25.78 -23.19
N PHE A 250 -0.17 -25.43 -24.35
CA PHE A 250 0.95 -24.48 -24.45
C PHE A 250 0.54 -23.08 -23.99
N ILE A 251 -0.64 -22.59 -24.40
CA ILE A 251 -1.14 -21.28 -23.99
C ILE A 251 -1.34 -21.25 -22.47
N TRP A 252 -1.92 -22.27 -21.86
CA TRP A 252 -2.08 -22.34 -20.42
C TRP A 252 -0.74 -22.30 -19.68
N ARG A 253 0.26 -23.04 -20.15
CA ARG A 253 1.63 -22.98 -19.58
C ARG A 253 2.24 -21.60 -19.74
N LEU A 254 2.02 -20.95 -20.87
CA LEU A 254 2.50 -19.59 -21.13
C LEU A 254 1.85 -18.57 -20.19
N LEU A 255 0.53 -18.65 -19.99
CA LEU A 255 -0.19 -17.80 -19.04
C LEU A 255 0.31 -18.02 -17.61
N GLY A 256 0.50 -19.27 -17.20
CA GLY A 256 1.10 -19.62 -15.89
C GLY A 256 2.51 -19.07 -15.73
N TYR A 257 3.35 -19.16 -16.77
CA TYR A 257 4.68 -18.56 -16.77
C TYR A 257 4.62 -17.04 -16.62
N GLY A 258 3.62 -16.38 -17.20
CA GLY A 258 3.39 -14.95 -17.06
C GLY A 258 3.08 -14.47 -15.65
N LEU A 259 2.63 -15.36 -14.74
CA LEU A 259 2.40 -15.06 -13.33
C LEU A 259 3.70 -15.10 -12.49
N ILE A 260 4.72 -15.81 -12.98
CA ILE A 260 6.01 -15.94 -12.30
C ILE A 260 6.84 -14.68 -12.55
N ARG A 261 7.42 -14.12 -11.50
CA ARG A 261 8.26 -12.92 -11.60
C ARG A 261 9.70 -13.19 -12.03
N ASP A 262 10.09 -14.46 -12.10
CA ASP A 262 11.43 -14.88 -12.56
C ASP A 262 11.48 -14.90 -14.09
N ARG A 263 12.11 -13.88 -14.68
CA ARG A 263 12.22 -13.70 -16.14
C ARG A 263 13.52 -14.35 -16.65
N LYS A 264 13.65 -15.68 -16.51
CA LYS A 264 14.82 -16.39 -17.03
C LYS A 264 14.83 -16.49 -18.55
N GLU A 265 13.64 -16.60 -19.13
CA GLU A 265 13.49 -16.81 -20.57
C GLU A 265 13.29 -15.48 -21.28
N HIS A 266 14.18 -15.13 -22.20
CA HIS A 266 14.07 -13.97 -23.06
C HIS A 266 13.36 -14.38 -24.37
N VAL A 267 12.07 -14.67 -24.30
CA VAL A 267 11.27 -15.11 -25.44
C VAL A 267 10.31 -14.03 -25.93
N PHE A 268 10.13 -13.97 -27.22
CA PHE A 268 9.12 -13.15 -27.87
C PHE A 268 8.09 -14.07 -28.53
N ILE A 269 6.82 -13.94 -28.20
CA ILE A 269 5.75 -14.82 -28.67
C ILE A 269 4.94 -14.09 -29.71
N ILE A 270 4.81 -14.69 -30.89
CA ILE A 270 4.01 -14.17 -31.99
C ILE A 270 2.82 -15.10 -32.19
N PHE A 271 1.61 -14.57 -32.03
CA PHE A 271 0.40 -15.23 -32.48
C PHE A 271 0.18 -14.89 -33.95
N TRP A 272 0.30 -15.90 -34.81
CA TRP A 272 0.10 -15.76 -36.24
C TRP A 272 -1.07 -16.61 -36.70
N GLY A 273 -1.87 -16.10 -37.66
CA GLY A 273 -2.98 -16.81 -38.25
C GLY A 273 -3.27 -16.33 -39.65
N GLU A 274 -3.69 -17.22 -40.52
CA GLU A 274 -4.17 -16.88 -41.85
C GLU A 274 -5.48 -16.06 -41.81
N HIS A 275 -5.62 -15.06 -42.64
CA HIS A 275 -6.85 -14.27 -42.87
C HIS A 275 -7.35 -13.42 -41.68
N GLY A 276 -6.49 -12.91 -40.83
CA GLY A 276 -6.87 -11.95 -39.78
C GLY A 276 -7.89 -12.49 -38.76
N ARG A 277 -8.04 -13.80 -38.64
CA ARG A 277 -8.85 -14.48 -37.62
C ARG A 277 -8.14 -14.59 -36.27
N THR A 278 -7.04 -13.86 -36.10
CA THR A 278 -6.42 -13.72 -34.81
C THR A 278 -7.41 -13.07 -33.85
N ALA A 279 -7.82 -13.85 -32.89
CA ALA A 279 -8.59 -13.54 -31.71
C ALA A 279 -8.91 -12.04 -31.54
N ARG A 280 -10.04 -11.58 -31.98
CA ARG A 280 -10.72 -10.50 -31.29
C ARG A 280 -11.10 -11.08 -29.92
N ILE A 281 -10.27 -10.82 -28.94
CA ILE A 281 -10.66 -10.98 -27.54
C ILE A 281 -11.80 -9.99 -27.33
N PRO A 282 -13.01 -10.45 -26.95
CA PRO A 282 -14.14 -9.56 -26.69
C PRO A 282 -13.87 -8.57 -25.58
#